data_7202c66ded6b6bef1dc535d56d404ed1
#
_entry.id   7202c66ded6b6bef1dc535d56d404ed1
#
_cell.length_a   1.000
_cell.length_b   1.000
_cell.length_c   1.000
_cell.angle_alpha   90.00
_cell.angle_beta   90.00
_cell.angle_gamma   90.00
#
_symmetry.space_group_name_H-M   'P 1'
#
loop_
_entity.id
_entity.type
_entity.pdbx_description
1 polymer ?
#
loop_
_entity_poly.entity_id
_entity_poly.type
_entity_poly.pdbx_seq_one_letter_code
_entity_poly.pdbx_strand_id
1 'polypeptide(L)'
;MRTVLTATICSSATIAAHAQSSVTLYGILDSGVEYVTHAAKQGSGNLFRVNTGNRINSRWGFTGKEDLGAGLRSIFTLESGFATNNGTLQQGGRLFGRQAFVGLESDKFGAVMAGRQMTPMYRFFLALDPLNYSSYGLSAQDAQFVGRADNALEYLGHTGPFELNALYSFGYDSTIANGGQVPGEFRVGKQFDIGGRYRQGPFNLTFVYEQRQGTSVASSGDSERRYLAGGSWTIGNATLYAGYELLLNDIAATFAASPPQSMAFGGLRYKITPAFQVSAGSYYHAFRTVSAHAISSGVNADYLLSKRTTLYTDVTYVINSAKSALSATGSTTPVATGANQLAVVVGIAHAF
;
A
#
# COMPACT_ATOMS: atom_id res chain seq x y z
N MET A 1 19.62 28.64 -77.37
CA MET A 1 18.60 28.46 -76.33
C MET A 1 19.24 27.72 -75.16
N ARG A 2 19.48 28.39 -74.05
CA ARG A 2 20.00 27.75 -72.78
C ARG A 2 18.82 27.68 -71.81
N THR A 3 18.43 26.47 -71.47
CA THR A 3 17.37 26.18 -70.52
C THR A 3 17.99 26.21 -69.11
N VAL A 4 17.59 27.14 -68.27
CA VAL A 4 17.97 27.21 -66.86
C VAL A 4 16.97 26.35 -66.05
N LEU A 5 17.48 25.29 -65.41
CA LEU A 5 16.74 24.40 -64.53
C LEU A 5 16.77 24.99 -63.10
N THR A 6 15.66 25.55 -62.63
CA THR A 6 15.54 26.05 -61.27
C THR A 6 15.21 24.90 -60.33
N ALA A 7 16.15 24.50 -59.47
CA ALA A 7 15.89 23.53 -58.41
C ALA A 7 15.28 24.21 -57.20
N THR A 8 14.02 23.88 -56.87
CA THR A 8 13.32 24.31 -55.66
C THR A 8 13.75 23.40 -54.50
N ILE A 9 14.56 23.94 -53.57
CA ILE A 9 14.92 23.27 -52.32
C ILE A 9 13.72 23.42 -51.36
N CYS A 10 12.96 22.34 -51.15
CA CYS A 10 11.99 22.23 -50.02
C CYS A 10 12.76 22.11 -48.72
N SER A 11 12.87 23.19 -47.95
CA SER A 11 13.34 23.16 -46.57
C SER A 11 12.27 22.49 -45.70
N SER A 12 12.43 21.21 -45.36
CA SER A 12 11.66 20.56 -44.31
C SER A 12 12.06 21.17 -42.96
N ALA A 13 11.28 22.10 -42.46
CA ALA A 13 11.36 22.55 -41.08
C ALA A 13 11.04 21.36 -40.16
N THR A 14 12.06 20.75 -39.58
CA THR A 14 11.89 19.83 -38.45
C THR A 14 11.38 20.65 -37.28
N ILE A 15 10.07 20.58 -37.02
CA ILE A 15 9.48 21.06 -35.76
C ILE A 15 10.08 20.13 -34.69
N ALA A 16 11.10 20.61 -33.98
CA ALA A 16 11.56 19.99 -32.76
C ALA A 16 10.41 20.08 -31.77
N ALA A 17 9.64 19.01 -31.63
CA ALA A 17 8.70 18.84 -30.52
C ALA A 17 9.54 18.88 -29.24
N HIS A 18 9.53 20.01 -28.54
CA HIS A 18 10.06 20.09 -27.19
C HIS A 18 9.13 19.27 -26.29
N ALA A 19 9.41 17.98 -26.16
CA ALA A 19 8.79 17.14 -25.14
C ALA A 19 9.11 17.76 -23.78
N GLN A 20 8.12 18.30 -23.11
CA GLN A 20 8.29 18.88 -21.78
C GLN A 20 8.42 17.74 -20.76
N SER A 21 9.65 17.27 -20.59
CA SER A 21 10.00 16.26 -19.58
C SER A 21 10.06 16.91 -18.21
N SER A 22 9.35 16.35 -17.23
CA SER A 22 9.46 16.79 -15.85
C SER A 22 9.90 15.63 -14.96
N VAL A 23 10.92 15.88 -14.13
CA VAL A 23 11.35 14.95 -13.07
C VAL A 23 11.18 15.67 -11.75
N THR A 24 10.45 15.04 -10.83
CA THR A 24 10.19 15.59 -9.51
C THR A 24 10.84 14.70 -8.45
N LEU A 25 11.70 15.27 -7.63
CA LEU A 25 12.15 14.68 -6.37
C LEU A 25 11.10 14.97 -5.30
N TYR A 26 10.73 13.95 -4.53
CA TYR A 26 9.78 14.07 -3.43
C TYR A 26 10.17 13.15 -2.28
N GLY A 27 9.61 13.40 -1.11
CA GLY A 27 9.81 12.52 0.03
C GLY A 27 8.94 12.84 1.22
N ILE A 28 8.94 11.92 2.17
CA ILE A 28 8.28 12.03 3.47
C ILE A 28 9.21 11.47 4.53
N LEU A 29 9.37 12.21 5.61
CA LEU A 29 10.03 11.81 6.85
C LEU A 29 8.97 11.67 7.94
N ASP A 30 8.92 10.53 8.61
CA ASP A 30 8.02 10.27 9.72
C ASP A 30 8.81 9.63 10.85
N SER A 31 8.75 10.23 12.03
CA SER A 31 9.43 9.73 13.23
C SER A 31 8.59 10.06 14.47
N GLY A 32 8.54 9.13 15.41
CA GLY A 32 7.79 9.30 16.65
C GLY A 32 8.39 8.50 17.79
N VAL A 33 7.99 8.87 18.99
CA VAL A 33 8.30 8.11 20.22
C VAL A 33 7.13 7.17 20.47
N GLU A 34 7.43 5.89 20.54
CA GLU A 34 6.46 4.80 20.68
C GLU A 34 6.64 4.06 21.99
N TYR A 35 5.53 3.74 22.64
CA TYR A 35 5.45 2.86 23.77
C TYR A 35 4.51 1.69 23.46
N VAL A 36 4.98 0.44 23.69
CA VAL A 36 4.19 -0.78 23.44
C VAL A 36 4.27 -1.67 24.68
N THR A 37 3.12 -2.11 25.17
CA THR A 37 3.04 -3.08 26.27
C THR A 37 3.13 -4.52 25.75
N HIS A 38 3.55 -5.46 26.57
CA HIS A 38 3.63 -6.89 26.24
C HIS A 38 4.35 -7.14 24.90
N ALA A 39 5.46 -6.43 24.68
CA ALA A 39 6.23 -6.39 23.44
C ALA A 39 7.20 -7.57 23.28
N ALA A 40 6.82 -8.76 23.72
CA ALA A 40 7.62 -9.97 23.62
C ALA A 40 6.75 -11.20 23.38
N LYS A 41 7.25 -12.17 22.60
CA LYS A 41 6.58 -13.45 22.37
C LYS A 41 6.42 -14.28 23.66
N GLN A 42 7.30 -14.04 24.64
CA GLN A 42 7.25 -14.66 25.96
C GLN A 42 7.50 -13.58 27.01
N GLY A 43 6.60 -13.47 27.99
CA GLY A 43 6.69 -12.50 29.06
C GLY A 43 5.91 -11.21 28.84
N SER A 44 6.09 -10.25 29.76
CA SER A 44 5.33 -9.01 29.84
C SER A 44 6.19 -7.74 29.60
N GLY A 45 7.30 -7.89 28.85
CA GLY A 45 8.22 -6.77 28.60
C GLY A 45 7.53 -5.63 27.83
N ASN A 46 7.76 -4.40 28.25
CA ASN A 46 7.32 -3.20 27.54
C ASN A 46 8.46 -2.67 26.68
N LEU A 47 8.11 -2.03 25.55
CA LEU A 47 9.05 -1.42 24.63
C LEU A 47 8.83 0.09 24.60
N PHE A 48 9.93 0.84 24.71
CA PHE A 48 9.96 2.29 24.49
C PHE A 48 11.05 2.58 23.47
N ARG A 49 10.69 3.24 22.35
CA ARG A 49 11.64 3.48 21.25
C ARG A 49 11.30 4.71 20.42
N VAL A 50 12.29 5.24 19.71
CA VAL A 50 12.02 6.05 18.52
C VAL A 50 11.65 5.10 17.38
N ASN A 51 10.48 5.29 16.78
CA ASN A 51 9.99 4.47 15.67
C ASN A 51 9.78 5.33 14.41
N THR A 52 9.75 4.69 13.26
CA THR A 52 9.64 5.32 11.95
C THR A 52 8.37 4.89 11.23
N GLY A 53 7.83 5.76 10.39
CA GLY A 53 6.71 5.41 9.52
C GLY A 53 5.42 5.09 10.26
N ASN A 54 5.19 5.73 11.41
CA ASN A 54 4.05 5.47 12.27
C ASN A 54 2.74 5.98 11.67
N ARG A 55 2.77 7.23 11.21
CA ARG A 55 1.64 7.90 10.55
C ARG A 55 1.62 7.60 9.06
N ILE A 56 2.80 7.63 8.44
CA ILE A 56 3.00 7.32 7.03
C ILE A 56 4.44 6.89 6.78
N ASN A 57 4.66 5.80 6.03
CA ASN A 57 6.00 5.25 5.79
C ASN A 57 6.96 6.28 5.20
N SER A 58 8.13 6.46 5.84
CA SER A 58 9.21 7.32 5.36
C SER A 58 9.75 6.84 4.03
N ARG A 59 9.93 7.79 3.09
CA ARG A 59 10.32 7.49 1.71
C ARG A 59 10.95 8.71 1.03
N TRP A 60 11.68 8.46 -0.03
CA TRP A 60 12.05 9.45 -1.02
C TRP A 60 12.01 8.82 -2.40
N GLY A 61 11.90 9.62 -3.45
CA GLY A 61 11.84 9.08 -4.80
C GLY A 61 11.84 10.12 -5.89
N PHE A 62 11.95 9.62 -7.10
CA PHE A 62 11.78 10.37 -8.33
C PHE A 62 10.55 9.88 -9.06
N THR A 63 9.76 10.80 -9.59
CA THR A 63 8.72 10.51 -10.57
C THR A 63 8.90 11.42 -11.76
N GLY A 64 8.64 10.91 -12.95
CA GLY A 64 8.76 11.71 -14.17
C GLY A 64 7.70 11.36 -15.19
N LYS A 65 7.41 12.37 -16.03
CA LYS A 65 6.53 12.26 -17.19
C LYS A 65 7.19 12.94 -18.39
N GLU A 66 7.09 12.30 -19.54
CA GLU A 66 7.49 12.83 -20.84
C GLU A 66 6.28 12.76 -21.78
N ASP A 67 5.93 13.90 -22.37
CA ASP A 67 4.86 13.96 -23.36
C ASP A 67 5.36 13.42 -24.71
N LEU A 68 4.72 12.35 -25.18
CA LEU A 68 5.02 11.72 -26.47
C LEU A 68 4.09 12.22 -27.60
N GLY A 69 3.19 13.14 -27.28
CA GLY A 69 2.19 13.67 -28.20
C GLY A 69 0.89 12.86 -28.24
N ALA A 70 -0.14 13.45 -28.83
CA ALA A 70 -1.47 12.84 -29.00
C ALA A 70 -2.11 12.28 -27.71
N GLY A 71 -1.80 12.88 -26.53
CA GLY A 71 -2.31 12.43 -25.23
C GLY A 71 -1.64 11.16 -24.71
N LEU A 72 -0.50 10.77 -25.29
CA LEU A 72 0.34 9.67 -24.80
C LEU A 72 1.54 10.22 -24.04
N ARG A 73 1.88 9.60 -22.92
CA ARG A 73 3.03 9.95 -22.08
C ARG A 73 3.82 8.71 -21.68
N SER A 74 5.14 8.84 -21.62
CA SER A 74 6.00 7.93 -20.86
C SER A 74 5.99 8.37 -19.39
N ILE A 75 5.90 7.41 -18.48
CA ILE A 75 5.89 7.66 -17.04
C ILE A 75 6.87 6.72 -16.33
N PHE A 76 7.48 7.18 -15.25
CA PHE A 76 8.26 6.31 -14.37
C PHE A 76 8.15 6.75 -12.90
N THR A 77 8.41 5.82 -11.99
CA THR A 77 8.61 6.11 -10.58
C THR A 77 9.70 5.19 -10.01
N LEU A 78 10.63 5.79 -9.27
CA LEU A 78 11.62 5.11 -8.45
C LEU A 78 11.45 5.61 -7.02
N GLU A 79 11.00 4.74 -6.10
CA GLU A 79 10.69 5.13 -4.72
C GLU A 79 11.37 4.20 -3.72
N SER A 80 12.18 4.78 -2.83
CA SER A 80 12.89 4.12 -1.74
C SER A 80 12.15 4.30 -0.41
N GLY A 81 11.99 3.23 0.35
CA GLY A 81 11.55 3.27 1.74
C GLY A 81 12.75 3.14 2.68
N PHE A 82 12.77 3.92 3.73
CA PHE A 82 13.84 3.87 4.72
C PHE A 82 13.33 4.13 6.14
N ALA A 83 14.14 3.78 7.11
CA ALA A 83 13.85 3.96 8.53
C ALA A 83 14.57 5.22 9.03
N THR A 84 13.82 6.19 9.57
CA THR A 84 14.38 7.46 10.08
C THR A 84 15.15 7.28 11.39
N ASN A 85 14.87 6.23 12.15
CA ASN A 85 15.49 5.96 13.45
C ASN A 85 16.91 5.37 13.34
N ASN A 86 17.29 4.78 12.20
CA ASN A 86 18.60 4.15 12.03
C ASN A 86 19.19 4.28 10.59
N GLY A 87 18.46 4.91 9.65
CA GLY A 87 18.92 5.15 8.28
C GLY A 87 18.91 3.94 7.35
N THR A 88 18.40 2.77 7.76
CA THR A 88 18.41 1.56 6.92
C THR A 88 17.33 1.57 5.86
N LEU A 89 17.59 0.88 4.73
CA LEU A 89 16.57 0.61 3.71
C LEU A 89 15.52 -0.37 4.25
N GLN A 90 14.27 -0.13 3.88
CA GLN A 90 13.13 -1.01 4.15
C GLN A 90 12.84 -1.95 2.97
N GLN A 91 11.71 -2.68 3.03
CA GLN A 91 11.24 -3.62 1.98
C GLN A 91 12.31 -4.63 1.55
N GLY A 92 12.97 -5.25 2.54
CA GLY A 92 14.00 -6.28 2.30
C GLY A 92 15.34 -5.71 1.83
N GLY A 93 15.67 -4.48 2.21
CA GLY A 93 16.95 -3.84 1.87
C GLY A 93 17.04 -3.32 0.43
N ARG A 94 15.93 -3.25 -0.31
CA ARG A 94 15.90 -2.77 -1.69
C ARG A 94 16.07 -1.26 -1.76
N LEU A 95 16.93 -0.75 -2.65
CA LEU A 95 17.11 0.69 -2.88
C LEU A 95 15.79 1.34 -3.33
N PHE A 96 15.08 0.74 -4.28
CA PHE A 96 13.75 1.20 -4.71
C PHE A 96 12.67 0.18 -4.33
N GLY A 97 12.59 -0.12 -3.02
CA GLY A 97 11.73 -1.18 -2.50
C GLY A 97 10.24 -0.86 -2.47
N ARG A 98 9.85 0.39 -2.68
CA ARG A 98 8.45 0.80 -2.69
C ARG A 98 7.85 0.73 -4.08
N GLN A 99 8.49 1.35 -5.07
CA GLN A 99 8.11 1.30 -6.48
C GLN A 99 9.36 1.43 -7.35
N ALA A 100 9.41 0.68 -8.45
CA ALA A 100 10.44 0.79 -9.47
C ALA A 100 9.83 0.35 -10.81
N PHE A 101 9.27 1.28 -11.56
CA PHE A 101 8.57 0.98 -12.81
C PHE A 101 8.74 2.05 -13.87
N VAL A 102 8.52 1.65 -15.12
CA VAL A 102 8.31 2.49 -16.28
C VAL A 102 6.99 2.08 -16.95
N GLY A 103 6.32 3.02 -17.62
CA GLY A 103 5.06 2.74 -18.28
C GLY A 103 4.66 3.76 -19.32
N LEU A 104 3.52 3.49 -19.97
CA LEU A 104 2.84 4.38 -20.88
C LEU A 104 1.49 4.75 -20.31
N GLU A 105 1.17 6.03 -20.31
CA GLU A 105 -0.10 6.59 -19.87
C GLU A 105 -0.79 7.28 -21.05
N SER A 106 -2.06 6.96 -21.29
CA SER A 106 -2.91 7.59 -22.29
C SER A 106 -4.09 8.28 -21.63
N ASP A 107 -4.43 9.48 -22.06
CA ASP A 107 -5.62 10.20 -21.59
C ASP A 107 -6.91 9.41 -21.79
N LYS A 108 -6.94 8.55 -22.81
CA LYS A 108 -8.13 7.80 -23.21
C LYS A 108 -8.19 6.39 -22.63
N PHE A 109 -7.03 5.71 -22.51
CA PHE A 109 -6.97 4.29 -22.20
C PHE A 109 -6.37 3.98 -20.82
N GLY A 110 -5.94 4.99 -20.06
CA GLY A 110 -5.26 4.78 -18.79
C GLY A 110 -3.78 4.44 -18.95
N ALA A 111 -3.19 3.76 -17.98
CA ALA A 111 -1.77 3.47 -17.93
C ALA A 111 -1.49 1.96 -17.91
N VAL A 112 -0.41 1.56 -18.61
CA VAL A 112 0.21 0.23 -18.50
C VAL A 112 1.63 0.42 -18.02
N MET A 113 2.00 -0.28 -16.94
CA MET A 113 3.27 -0.12 -16.23
C MET A 113 3.93 -1.48 -16.03
N ALA A 114 5.27 -1.50 -16.10
CA ALA A 114 6.09 -2.70 -15.90
C ALA A 114 7.16 -2.44 -14.83
N GLY A 115 7.31 -3.36 -13.88
CA GLY A 115 8.29 -3.29 -12.80
C GLY A 115 7.70 -3.64 -11.44
N ARG A 116 8.32 -3.12 -10.36
CA ARG A 116 7.82 -3.29 -9.00
C ARG A 116 6.74 -2.26 -8.69
N GLN A 117 5.56 -2.73 -8.30
CA GLN A 117 4.33 -1.93 -8.18
C GLN A 117 3.65 -2.14 -6.83
N MET A 118 2.82 -1.17 -6.44
CA MET A 118 1.82 -1.35 -5.38
C MET A 118 0.69 -2.24 -5.88
N THR A 119 0.18 -3.13 -5.02
CA THR A 119 -1.00 -3.95 -5.38
C THR A 119 -2.29 -3.12 -5.41
N PRO A 120 -3.35 -3.58 -6.10
CA PRO A 120 -4.69 -2.98 -6.02
C PRO A 120 -5.22 -2.86 -4.59
N MET A 121 -4.88 -3.80 -3.71
CA MET A 121 -5.22 -3.75 -2.29
C MET A 121 -4.59 -2.53 -1.60
N TYR A 122 -3.31 -2.27 -1.85
CA TYR A 122 -2.64 -1.07 -1.34
C TYR A 122 -3.22 0.20 -1.98
N ARG A 123 -3.36 0.22 -3.30
CA ARG A 123 -3.74 1.41 -4.06
C ARG A 123 -5.17 1.87 -3.78
N PHE A 124 -6.10 0.94 -3.65
CA PHE A 124 -7.53 1.23 -3.55
C PHE A 124 -8.09 1.03 -2.13
N PHE A 125 -7.74 -0.09 -1.49
CA PHE A 125 -8.43 -0.47 -0.27
C PHE A 125 -7.86 0.22 0.98
N LEU A 126 -6.55 0.46 1.03
CA LEU A 126 -5.94 1.20 2.15
C LEU A 126 -6.51 2.63 2.30
N ALA A 127 -7.08 3.20 1.22
CA ALA A 127 -7.80 4.48 1.28
C ALA A 127 -9.06 4.46 2.15
N LEU A 128 -9.56 3.26 2.49
CA LEU A 128 -10.70 3.04 3.39
C LEU A 128 -10.27 2.89 4.86
N ASP A 129 -8.98 3.06 5.19
CA ASP A 129 -8.51 3.00 6.57
C ASP A 129 -9.09 4.15 7.41
N PRO A 130 -9.90 3.86 8.44
CA PRO A 130 -10.41 4.90 9.35
C PRO A 130 -9.29 5.69 10.02
N LEU A 131 -8.17 5.02 10.38
CA LEU A 131 -7.02 5.63 11.04
C LEU A 131 -6.06 6.34 10.06
N ASN A 132 -6.54 6.66 8.84
CA ASN A 132 -5.89 7.56 7.91
C ASN A 132 -4.47 7.13 7.49
N TYR A 133 -4.32 5.90 7.04
CA TYR A 133 -3.05 5.28 6.63
C TYR A 133 -2.04 5.02 7.76
N SER A 134 -2.45 5.18 9.01
CA SER A 134 -1.59 4.89 10.16
C SER A 134 -1.08 3.44 10.13
N SER A 135 0.16 3.24 10.54
CA SER A 135 0.73 1.90 10.70
C SER A 135 0.07 1.09 11.81
N TYR A 136 -0.82 1.70 12.58
CA TYR A 136 -1.66 1.07 13.61
C TYR A 136 -3.08 0.76 13.13
N GLY A 137 -3.41 1.16 11.89
CA GLY A 137 -4.69 0.93 11.21
C GLY A 137 -4.73 -0.38 10.42
N LEU A 138 -5.31 -0.34 9.21
CA LEU A 138 -5.44 -1.52 8.32
C LEU A 138 -4.09 -2.20 8.06
N SER A 139 -3.01 -1.45 7.89
CA SER A 139 -1.67 -2.01 7.63
C SER A 139 -1.12 -2.87 8.78
N ALA A 140 -1.62 -2.70 10.02
CA ALA A 140 -1.29 -3.58 11.15
C ALA A 140 -2.09 -4.88 11.13
N GLN A 141 -3.23 -4.92 10.45
CA GLN A 141 -4.16 -6.03 10.45
C GLN A 141 -3.77 -7.12 9.45
N ASP A 142 -3.37 -6.72 8.22
CA ASP A 142 -2.75 -7.59 7.22
C ASP A 142 -1.66 -6.82 6.48
N ALA A 143 -0.48 -7.43 6.34
CA ALA A 143 0.67 -6.83 5.66
C ALA A 143 0.41 -6.53 4.17
N GLN A 144 -0.58 -7.19 3.54
CA GLN A 144 -0.93 -6.96 2.14
C GLN A 144 -1.67 -5.65 1.91
N PHE A 145 -2.21 -4.99 2.95
CA PHE A 145 -2.70 -3.62 2.81
C PHE A 145 -1.61 -2.61 2.43
N VAL A 146 -0.35 -2.98 2.60
CA VAL A 146 0.81 -2.24 2.07
C VAL A 146 1.63 -3.09 1.10
N GLY A 147 0.97 -4.06 0.45
CA GLY A 147 1.54 -5.05 -0.44
C GLY A 147 2.12 -4.45 -1.73
N ARG A 148 3.15 -5.10 -2.22
CA ARG A 148 3.80 -4.78 -3.51
C ARG A 148 4.22 -6.07 -4.19
N ALA A 149 4.19 -6.05 -5.51
CA ALA A 149 4.62 -7.19 -6.32
C ALA A 149 5.84 -6.81 -7.18
N ASP A 150 6.86 -7.68 -7.17
CA ASP A 150 7.97 -7.64 -8.11
C ASP A 150 7.52 -8.15 -9.48
N ASN A 151 8.32 -7.89 -10.53
CA ASN A 151 8.14 -8.46 -11.86
C ASN A 151 6.70 -8.35 -12.37
N ALA A 152 6.06 -7.20 -12.12
CA ALA A 152 4.65 -6.99 -12.38
C ALA A 152 4.41 -6.23 -13.69
N LEU A 153 3.30 -6.60 -14.35
CA LEU A 153 2.60 -5.78 -15.32
C LEU A 153 1.31 -5.28 -14.64
N GLU A 154 1.07 -3.99 -14.71
CA GLU A 154 -0.10 -3.36 -14.09
C GLU A 154 -0.82 -2.49 -15.11
N TYR A 155 -2.15 -2.60 -15.13
CA TYR A 155 -3.05 -1.68 -15.82
C TYR A 155 -3.81 -0.85 -14.81
N LEU A 156 -3.86 0.45 -15.01
CA LEU A 156 -4.67 1.38 -14.24
C LEU A 156 -5.49 2.25 -15.21
N GLY A 157 -6.82 2.14 -15.15
CA GLY A 157 -7.73 2.88 -16.00
C GLY A 157 -8.88 3.50 -15.23
N HIS A 158 -9.54 4.49 -15.85
CA HIS A 158 -10.75 5.11 -15.30
C HIS A 158 -11.73 5.46 -16.41
N THR A 159 -13.02 5.40 -16.08
CA THR A 159 -14.09 5.90 -16.95
C THR A 159 -15.20 6.49 -16.08
N GLY A 160 -15.43 7.79 -16.19
CA GLY A 160 -16.33 8.51 -15.30
C GLY A 160 -15.95 8.29 -13.82
N PRO A 161 -16.88 7.83 -12.96
CA PRO A 161 -16.62 7.60 -11.54
C PRO A 161 -15.93 6.27 -11.24
N PHE A 162 -15.72 5.42 -12.25
CA PHE A 162 -15.16 4.07 -12.07
C PHE A 162 -13.66 4.07 -12.36
N GLU A 163 -12.91 3.40 -11.49
CA GLU A 163 -11.48 3.11 -11.64
C GLU A 163 -11.28 1.58 -11.62
N LEU A 164 -10.41 1.08 -12.48
CA LEU A 164 -10.01 -0.30 -12.57
C LEU A 164 -8.49 -0.39 -12.41
N ASN A 165 -8.03 -1.30 -11.56
CA ASN A 165 -6.62 -1.66 -11.44
C ASN A 165 -6.48 -3.18 -11.56
N ALA A 166 -5.65 -3.65 -12.48
CA ALA A 166 -5.34 -5.06 -12.66
C ALA A 166 -3.84 -5.26 -12.67
N LEU A 167 -3.33 -6.22 -11.91
CA LEU A 167 -1.92 -6.53 -11.78
C LEU A 167 -1.69 -8.02 -11.98
N TYR A 168 -0.65 -8.35 -12.74
CA TYR A 168 -0.11 -9.70 -12.85
C TYR A 168 1.39 -9.67 -12.57
N SER A 169 1.86 -10.52 -11.64
CA SER A 169 3.27 -10.69 -11.33
C SER A 169 3.78 -12.06 -11.77
N PHE A 170 4.92 -12.06 -12.45
CA PHE A 170 5.66 -13.27 -12.84
C PHE A 170 6.51 -13.87 -11.71
N GLY A 171 6.51 -13.23 -10.53
CA GLY A 171 7.20 -13.64 -9.32
C GLY A 171 7.15 -12.49 -8.32
N TYR A 172 6.23 -12.59 -7.33
CA TYR A 172 5.80 -11.43 -6.55
C TYR A 172 6.82 -10.92 -5.52
N ASP A 173 7.77 -11.73 -5.11
CA ASP A 173 8.80 -11.31 -4.14
C ASP A 173 10.14 -12.01 -4.37
N SER A 174 11.07 -11.33 -5.03
CA SER A 174 12.42 -11.84 -5.33
C SER A 174 13.37 -11.88 -4.13
N THR A 175 12.96 -11.44 -2.94
CA THR A 175 13.76 -11.56 -1.70
C THR A 175 13.54 -12.86 -0.94
N ILE A 176 12.48 -13.60 -1.26
CA ILE A 176 12.22 -14.91 -0.69
C ILE A 176 12.63 -16.02 -1.68
N ALA A 177 12.93 -17.19 -1.14
CA ALA A 177 13.31 -18.35 -1.96
C ALA A 177 12.19 -18.68 -2.95
N ASN A 178 12.51 -18.76 -4.24
CA ASN A 178 11.59 -19.01 -5.35
C ASN A 178 10.42 -18.02 -5.48
N GLY A 179 10.49 -16.87 -4.82
CA GLY A 179 9.49 -15.81 -4.95
C GLY A 179 9.66 -14.94 -6.21
N GLY A 180 10.79 -15.09 -6.92
CA GLY A 180 11.03 -14.56 -8.26
C GLY A 180 10.58 -15.52 -9.35
N GLN A 181 11.08 -15.33 -10.59
CA GLN A 181 10.84 -16.25 -11.68
C GLN A 181 11.69 -17.51 -11.53
N VAL A 182 11.05 -18.68 -11.65
CA VAL A 182 11.72 -19.98 -11.62
C VAL A 182 11.64 -20.60 -13.02
N PRO A 183 12.77 -20.80 -13.72
CA PRO A 183 12.77 -21.38 -15.07
C PRO A 183 12.11 -22.76 -15.09
N GLY A 184 11.18 -22.97 -16.03
CA GLY A 184 10.41 -24.21 -16.15
C GLY A 184 9.21 -24.33 -15.20
N GLU A 185 9.15 -23.51 -14.14
CA GLU A 185 8.12 -23.59 -13.10
C GLU A 185 7.21 -22.36 -13.16
N PHE A 186 6.44 -22.27 -14.18
CA PHE A 186 5.58 -21.14 -14.53
C PHE A 186 4.58 -20.73 -13.42
N ARG A 187 4.17 -21.66 -12.53
CA ARG A 187 3.19 -21.38 -11.47
C ARG A 187 3.80 -20.85 -10.16
N VAL A 188 5.09 -21.09 -9.93
CA VAL A 188 5.76 -20.73 -8.68
C VAL A 188 5.79 -19.21 -8.49
N GLY A 189 5.30 -18.73 -7.34
CA GLY A 189 5.37 -17.33 -6.94
C GLY A 189 4.57 -16.35 -7.80
N LYS A 190 3.54 -16.80 -8.53
CA LYS A 190 2.66 -15.90 -9.30
C LYS A 190 1.70 -15.13 -8.41
N GLN A 191 1.36 -13.93 -8.87
CA GLN A 191 0.30 -13.13 -8.26
C GLN A 191 -0.59 -12.55 -9.35
N PHE A 192 -1.89 -12.54 -9.07
CA PHE A 192 -2.91 -11.89 -9.87
C PHE A 192 -3.84 -11.11 -8.98
N ASP A 193 -4.04 -9.84 -9.28
CA ASP A 193 -4.91 -8.96 -8.54
C ASP A 193 -5.82 -8.17 -9.48
N ILE A 194 -7.03 -7.91 -9.02
CA ILE A 194 -7.96 -6.99 -9.68
C ILE A 194 -8.69 -6.17 -8.63
N GLY A 195 -8.77 -4.87 -8.84
CA GLY A 195 -9.49 -3.92 -7.99
C GLY A 195 -10.39 -3.01 -8.80
N GLY A 196 -11.61 -2.81 -8.31
CA GLY A 196 -12.56 -1.84 -8.83
C GLY A 196 -12.91 -0.83 -7.76
N ARG A 197 -12.99 0.46 -8.15
CA ARG A 197 -13.39 1.54 -7.25
C ARG A 197 -14.40 2.47 -7.94
N TYR A 198 -15.46 2.80 -7.21
CA TYR A 198 -16.44 3.81 -7.60
C TYR A 198 -16.32 5.02 -6.68
N ARG A 199 -16.09 6.20 -7.24
CA ARG A 199 -16.05 7.46 -6.50
C ARG A 199 -16.94 8.49 -7.15
N GLN A 200 -18.03 8.85 -6.47
CA GLN A 200 -18.92 9.92 -6.91
C GLN A 200 -19.56 10.62 -5.72
N GLY A 201 -19.45 11.94 -5.70
CA GLY A 201 -19.97 12.74 -4.59
C GLY A 201 -19.37 12.31 -3.25
N PRO A 202 -20.19 12.02 -2.24
CA PRO A 202 -19.72 11.64 -0.92
C PRO A 202 -19.27 10.17 -0.80
N PHE A 203 -19.48 9.35 -1.84
CA PHE A 203 -19.29 7.90 -1.79
C PHE A 203 -17.97 7.47 -2.41
N ASN A 204 -17.30 6.54 -1.75
CA ASN A 204 -16.19 5.74 -2.27
C ASN A 204 -16.48 4.27 -1.95
N LEU A 205 -16.70 3.46 -2.97
CA LEU A 205 -16.92 2.02 -2.85
C LEU A 205 -15.77 1.29 -3.54
N THR A 206 -15.25 0.25 -2.92
CA THR A 206 -14.08 -0.47 -3.42
C THR A 206 -14.28 -1.97 -3.25
N PHE A 207 -13.90 -2.71 -4.27
CA PHE A 207 -13.76 -4.16 -4.26
C PHE A 207 -12.35 -4.52 -4.75
N VAL A 208 -11.71 -5.50 -4.10
CA VAL A 208 -10.41 -6.04 -4.53
C VAL A 208 -10.42 -7.56 -4.39
N TYR A 209 -9.87 -8.23 -5.38
CA TYR A 209 -9.46 -9.63 -5.35
C TYR A 209 -7.96 -9.70 -5.52
N GLU A 210 -7.28 -10.44 -4.65
CA GLU A 210 -5.86 -10.77 -4.73
C GLU A 210 -5.67 -12.28 -4.65
N GLN A 211 -4.81 -12.84 -5.50
CA GLN A 211 -4.40 -14.25 -5.42
C GLN A 211 -2.89 -14.35 -5.57
N ARG A 212 -2.23 -15.02 -4.62
CA ARG A 212 -0.82 -15.37 -4.66
C ARG A 212 -0.64 -16.88 -4.63
N GLN A 213 0.24 -17.42 -5.46
CA GLN A 213 0.60 -18.84 -5.47
C GLN A 213 1.80 -19.12 -4.57
N GLY A 214 1.92 -20.36 -4.11
CA GLY A 214 3.04 -20.80 -3.29
C GLY A 214 4.38 -20.66 -4.00
N THR A 215 5.45 -20.44 -3.21
CA THR A 215 6.81 -20.15 -3.66
C THR A 215 7.71 -21.39 -3.72
N SER A 216 7.14 -22.58 -3.86
CA SER A 216 7.85 -23.81 -4.13
C SER A 216 7.14 -24.62 -5.22
N VAL A 217 7.84 -25.51 -5.88
CA VAL A 217 7.23 -26.44 -6.87
C VAL A 217 6.09 -27.24 -6.22
N ALA A 218 6.30 -27.72 -4.99
CA ALA A 218 5.31 -28.51 -4.26
C ALA A 218 4.05 -27.70 -3.91
N SER A 219 4.17 -26.40 -3.62
CA SER A 219 3.07 -25.50 -3.24
C SER A 219 2.56 -24.62 -4.39
N SER A 220 3.11 -24.75 -5.59
CA SER A 220 2.75 -23.88 -6.73
C SER A 220 1.29 -24.04 -7.20
N GLY A 221 0.64 -25.14 -6.82
CA GLY A 221 -0.79 -25.38 -7.03
C GLY A 221 -1.69 -24.74 -5.96
N ASP A 222 -1.14 -24.46 -4.79
CA ASP A 222 -1.84 -23.87 -3.66
C ASP A 222 -1.86 -22.35 -3.78
N SER A 223 -2.84 -21.71 -3.13
CA SER A 223 -2.98 -20.26 -3.24
C SER A 223 -3.47 -19.62 -1.95
N GLU A 224 -3.01 -18.40 -1.73
CA GLU A 224 -3.57 -17.45 -0.78
C GLU A 224 -4.46 -16.47 -1.55
N ARG A 225 -5.72 -16.33 -1.15
CA ARG A 225 -6.73 -15.52 -1.85
C ARG A 225 -7.40 -14.55 -0.88
N ARG A 226 -7.47 -13.28 -1.27
CA ARG A 226 -8.17 -12.23 -0.53
C ARG A 226 -9.32 -11.69 -1.34
N TYR A 227 -10.47 -11.57 -0.70
CA TYR A 227 -11.68 -10.92 -1.20
C TYR A 227 -12.00 -9.76 -0.26
N LEU A 228 -11.99 -8.56 -0.81
CA LEU A 228 -12.20 -7.34 -0.04
C LEU A 228 -13.34 -6.54 -0.64
N ALA A 229 -14.23 -6.07 0.22
CA ALA A 229 -15.29 -5.14 -0.14
C ALA A 229 -15.44 -4.10 0.97
N GLY A 230 -15.58 -2.83 0.59
CA GLY A 230 -15.72 -1.76 1.57
C GLY A 230 -16.06 -0.42 0.93
N GLY A 231 -16.26 0.56 1.79
CA GLY A 231 -16.56 1.90 1.32
C GLY A 231 -16.43 2.96 2.39
N SER A 232 -16.55 4.19 1.95
CA SER A 232 -16.68 5.35 2.83
C SER A 232 -17.78 6.30 2.36
N TRP A 233 -18.36 7.00 3.33
CA TRP A 233 -19.37 8.02 3.11
C TRP A 233 -19.03 9.28 3.87
N THR A 234 -18.91 10.42 3.15
CA THR A 234 -18.58 11.72 3.73
C THR A 234 -19.83 12.56 3.91
N ILE A 235 -20.09 13.01 5.14
CA ILE A 235 -21.22 13.85 5.52
C ILE A 235 -20.66 15.08 6.25
N GLY A 236 -20.63 16.23 5.60
CA GLY A 236 -20.02 17.43 6.16
C GLY A 236 -18.56 17.20 6.54
N ASN A 237 -18.24 17.34 7.83
CA ASN A 237 -16.88 17.14 8.36
C ASN A 237 -16.58 15.67 8.75
N ALA A 238 -17.58 14.78 8.71
CA ALA A 238 -17.46 13.38 9.09
C ALA A 238 -17.28 12.50 7.86
N THR A 239 -16.41 11.49 7.94
CA THR A 239 -16.31 10.40 6.99
C THR A 239 -16.45 9.09 7.74
N LEU A 240 -17.46 8.31 7.39
CA LEU A 240 -17.70 6.98 7.91
C LEU A 240 -17.02 5.95 7.01
N TYR A 241 -16.47 4.90 7.60
CA TYR A 241 -15.77 3.81 6.91
C TYR A 241 -16.33 2.48 7.35
N ALA A 242 -16.46 1.53 6.42
CA ALA A 242 -16.74 0.14 6.72
C ALA A 242 -16.15 -0.75 5.64
N GLY A 243 -15.73 -1.95 6.01
CA GLY A 243 -15.24 -2.94 5.06
C GLY A 243 -15.09 -4.32 5.66
N TYR A 244 -14.87 -5.27 4.76
CA TYR A 244 -14.72 -6.68 5.07
C TYR A 244 -13.63 -7.29 4.20
N GLU A 245 -12.83 -8.15 4.81
CA GLU A 245 -11.84 -9.01 4.17
C GLU A 245 -12.14 -10.47 4.48
N LEU A 246 -12.08 -11.31 3.44
CA LEU A 246 -12.03 -12.76 3.56
C LEU A 246 -10.70 -13.25 3.00
N LEU A 247 -9.84 -13.79 3.87
CA LEU A 247 -8.59 -14.43 3.51
C LEU A 247 -8.76 -15.95 3.58
N LEU A 248 -8.59 -16.60 2.44
CA LEU A 248 -8.48 -18.05 2.28
C LEU A 248 -7.03 -18.40 1.94
N ASN A 249 -6.47 -19.41 2.57
CA ASN A 249 -5.10 -19.81 2.35
C ASN A 249 -4.99 -21.33 2.38
N ASP A 250 -4.61 -21.92 1.25
CA ASP A 250 -4.37 -23.36 1.06
C ASP A 250 -2.86 -23.68 1.13
N ILE A 251 -1.99 -22.65 1.10
CA ILE A 251 -0.53 -22.84 1.19
C ILE A 251 -0.20 -23.30 2.61
N ALA A 252 0.50 -24.44 2.71
CA ALA A 252 0.96 -24.95 4.00
C ALA A 252 1.74 -23.85 4.77
N ALA A 253 1.52 -23.77 6.07
CA ALA A 253 2.05 -22.72 6.94
C ALA A 253 3.56 -22.53 6.74
N THR A 254 3.93 -21.56 5.93
CA THR A 254 5.30 -21.05 5.78
C THR A 254 5.39 -19.72 6.52
N PHE A 255 6.60 -19.24 6.77
CA PHE A 255 6.83 -17.96 7.45
C PHE A 255 6.13 -16.74 6.78
N ALA A 256 5.72 -16.88 5.51
CA ALA A 256 5.12 -15.81 4.71
C ALA A 256 3.59 -15.95 4.54
N ALA A 257 2.98 -17.03 4.99
CA ALA A 257 1.56 -17.28 4.78
C ALA A 257 0.73 -16.83 5.99
N SER A 258 -0.24 -15.96 5.75
CA SER A 258 -1.20 -15.54 6.78
C SER A 258 -2.23 -16.65 7.05
N PRO A 259 -2.65 -16.89 8.31
CA PRO A 259 -3.68 -17.88 8.58
C PRO A 259 -5.01 -17.47 7.95
N PRO A 260 -5.82 -18.42 7.44
CA PRO A 260 -7.16 -18.12 6.95
C PRO A 260 -7.99 -17.40 8.00
N GLN A 261 -8.55 -16.25 7.62
CA GLN A 261 -9.30 -15.39 8.53
C GLN A 261 -10.37 -14.59 7.80
N SER A 262 -11.29 -14.04 8.57
CA SER A 262 -12.14 -12.94 8.11
C SER A 262 -11.95 -11.75 9.04
N MET A 263 -11.96 -10.56 8.46
CA MET A 263 -11.85 -9.31 9.19
C MET A 263 -12.99 -8.39 8.78
N ALA A 264 -13.72 -7.84 9.74
CA ALA A 264 -14.65 -6.74 9.54
C ALA A 264 -14.12 -5.50 10.24
N PHE A 265 -14.24 -4.34 9.62
CA PHE A 265 -13.85 -3.10 10.26
C PHE A 265 -14.87 -1.98 10.02
N GLY A 266 -14.84 -1.01 10.93
CA GLY A 266 -15.61 0.22 10.80
C GLY A 266 -14.93 1.34 11.56
N GLY A 267 -15.26 2.57 11.19
CA GLY A 267 -14.69 3.73 11.86
C GLY A 267 -15.21 5.06 11.34
N LEU A 268 -14.69 6.10 11.97
CA LEU A 268 -15.07 7.48 11.72
C LEU A 268 -13.82 8.35 11.68
N ARG A 269 -13.77 9.29 10.76
CA ARG A 269 -12.84 10.43 10.74
C ARG A 269 -13.65 11.71 10.81
N TYR A 270 -13.25 12.62 11.69
CA TYR A 270 -13.93 13.90 11.88
C TYR A 270 -12.96 15.08 11.84
N LYS A 271 -13.19 16.01 10.93
CA LYS A 271 -12.44 17.26 10.83
C LYS A 271 -13.03 18.28 11.79
N ILE A 272 -12.36 18.52 12.92
CA ILE A 272 -12.78 19.51 13.93
C ILE A 272 -12.54 20.93 13.40
N THR A 273 -11.36 21.14 12.81
CA THR A 273 -10.98 22.37 12.09
C THR A 273 -10.24 21.99 10.79
N PRO A 274 -9.94 22.94 9.89
CA PRO A 274 -9.09 22.63 8.73
C PRO A 274 -7.69 22.11 9.09
N ALA A 275 -7.19 22.41 10.30
CA ALA A 275 -5.86 21.99 10.76
C ALA A 275 -5.91 20.80 11.73
N PHE A 276 -7.08 20.45 12.30
CA PHE A 276 -7.18 19.40 13.31
C PHE A 276 -8.27 18.38 12.98
N GLN A 277 -7.87 17.12 12.94
CA GLN A 277 -8.80 16.00 12.74
C GLN A 277 -8.56 14.90 13.78
N VAL A 278 -9.61 14.15 14.06
CA VAL A 278 -9.58 12.95 14.90
C VAL A 278 -10.17 11.78 14.13
N SER A 279 -9.68 10.59 14.41
CA SER A 279 -10.17 9.35 13.79
C SER A 279 -10.31 8.27 14.84
N ALA A 280 -11.26 7.36 14.63
CA ALA A 280 -11.42 6.16 15.45
C ALA A 280 -11.79 4.99 14.53
N GLY A 281 -11.27 3.80 14.81
CA GLY A 281 -11.55 2.59 14.06
C GLY A 281 -11.45 1.34 14.90
N SER A 282 -12.21 0.33 14.54
CA SER A 282 -12.16 -0.99 15.16
C SER A 282 -12.16 -2.07 14.09
N TYR A 283 -11.36 -3.12 14.30
CA TYR A 283 -11.11 -4.23 13.39
C TYR A 283 -11.34 -5.53 14.16
N TYR A 284 -12.31 -6.33 13.74
CA TYR A 284 -12.63 -7.64 14.32
C TYR A 284 -12.09 -8.75 13.44
N HIS A 285 -11.23 -9.60 13.98
CA HIS A 285 -10.67 -10.77 13.31
C HIS A 285 -11.30 -12.06 13.84
N ALA A 286 -11.71 -12.93 12.92
CA ALA A 286 -12.10 -14.31 13.21
C ALA A 286 -11.13 -15.25 12.46
N PHE A 287 -10.27 -15.94 13.20
CA PHE A 287 -9.33 -16.92 12.63
C PHE A 287 -10.03 -18.23 12.35
N ARG A 288 -9.88 -18.76 11.13
CA ARG A 288 -10.69 -19.88 10.66
C ARG A 288 -10.10 -21.26 10.95
N THR A 289 -8.76 -21.35 11.14
CA THR A 289 -8.08 -22.61 11.43
C THR A 289 -8.07 -22.97 12.92
N VAL A 290 -8.29 -21.99 13.76
CA VAL A 290 -8.38 -22.13 15.22
C VAL A 290 -9.62 -21.37 15.69
N SER A 291 -10.30 -21.86 16.73
CA SER A 291 -11.40 -21.11 17.36
C SER A 291 -10.80 -19.95 18.16
N ALA A 292 -10.45 -18.85 17.45
CA ALA A 292 -9.82 -17.66 17.99
C ALA A 292 -10.37 -16.40 17.33
N HIS A 293 -10.34 -15.30 18.06
CA HIS A 293 -10.68 -13.98 17.57
C HIS A 293 -9.80 -12.91 18.23
N ALA A 294 -9.71 -11.76 17.58
CA ALA A 294 -9.06 -10.59 18.15
C ALA A 294 -9.83 -9.32 17.76
N ILE A 295 -9.76 -8.30 18.60
CA ILE A 295 -10.29 -6.98 18.32
C ILE A 295 -9.17 -5.98 18.46
N SER A 296 -8.88 -5.25 17.39
CA SER A 296 -7.98 -4.10 17.41
C SER A 296 -8.80 -2.83 17.33
N SER A 297 -8.65 -1.91 18.28
CA SER A 297 -9.36 -0.62 18.28
C SER A 297 -8.37 0.51 18.49
N GLY A 298 -8.47 1.55 17.67
CA GLY A 298 -7.54 2.67 17.72
C GLY A 298 -8.22 4.02 17.58
N VAL A 299 -7.55 5.04 18.10
CA VAL A 299 -7.85 6.45 17.90
C VAL A 299 -6.60 7.17 17.43
N ASN A 300 -6.79 8.14 16.55
CA ASN A 300 -5.72 8.97 16.01
C ASN A 300 -6.13 10.44 16.09
N ALA A 301 -5.17 11.31 16.34
CA ALA A 301 -5.34 12.76 16.20
C ALA A 301 -4.19 13.32 15.37
N ASP A 302 -4.53 14.08 14.33
CA ASP A 302 -3.60 14.77 13.43
C ASP A 302 -3.77 16.29 13.59
N TYR A 303 -2.67 17.01 13.81
CA TYR A 303 -2.61 18.46 13.81
C TYR A 303 -1.65 18.97 12.73
N LEU A 304 -2.18 19.62 11.71
CA LEU A 304 -1.41 20.17 10.59
C LEU A 304 -0.77 21.49 11.00
N LEU A 305 0.54 21.50 11.21
CA LEU A 305 1.33 22.72 11.38
C LEU A 305 1.45 23.49 10.06
N SER A 306 1.44 22.77 8.95
CA SER A 306 1.43 23.29 7.59
C SER A 306 0.84 22.26 6.62
N LYS A 307 0.74 22.60 5.33
CA LYS A 307 0.35 21.63 4.27
C LYS A 307 1.32 20.43 4.17
N ARG A 308 2.52 20.53 4.70
CA ARG A 308 3.59 19.52 4.60
C ARG A 308 3.99 18.92 5.94
N THR A 309 3.59 19.50 7.07
CA THR A 309 4.03 19.07 8.40
C THR A 309 2.85 18.79 9.29
N THR A 310 2.79 17.57 9.82
CA THR A 310 1.73 17.08 10.71
C THR A 310 2.34 16.58 12.00
N LEU A 311 1.84 17.05 13.14
CA LEU A 311 1.99 16.39 14.44
C LEU A 311 0.87 15.37 14.58
N TYR A 312 1.18 14.19 15.11
CA TYR A 312 0.18 13.14 15.26
C TYR A 312 0.34 12.37 16.58
N THR A 313 -0.74 11.74 16.98
CA THR A 313 -0.74 10.70 18.01
C THR A 313 -1.66 9.57 17.59
N ASP A 314 -1.23 8.32 17.82
CA ASP A 314 -2.05 7.12 17.68
C ASP A 314 -2.05 6.37 19.02
N VAL A 315 -3.23 5.86 19.40
CA VAL A 315 -3.40 4.95 20.52
C VAL A 315 -4.20 3.77 20.02
N THR A 316 -3.63 2.57 20.07
CA THR A 316 -4.29 1.33 19.63
C THR A 316 -4.22 0.30 20.73
N TYR A 317 -5.35 -0.35 21.01
CA TYR A 317 -5.46 -1.44 21.94
C TYR A 317 -5.99 -2.68 21.27
N VAL A 318 -5.30 -3.81 21.46
CA VAL A 318 -5.68 -5.11 20.93
C VAL A 318 -6.08 -6.04 22.07
N ILE A 319 -7.27 -6.62 21.93
CA ILE A 319 -7.81 -7.67 22.80
C ILE A 319 -7.67 -8.99 22.05
N ASN A 320 -6.88 -9.91 22.58
CA ASN A 320 -6.67 -11.23 22.05
C ASN A 320 -7.48 -12.29 22.84
N SER A 321 -8.17 -13.17 22.13
CA SER A 321 -8.67 -14.42 22.74
C SER A 321 -7.50 -15.33 23.12
N ALA A 322 -7.73 -16.34 23.93
CA ALA A 322 -6.70 -17.23 24.47
C ALA A 322 -5.79 -17.90 23.42
N LYS A 323 -6.23 -17.98 22.15
CA LYS A 323 -5.49 -18.61 21.06
C LYS A 323 -5.08 -17.65 19.95
N SER A 324 -5.29 -16.33 20.12
CA SER A 324 -4.86 -15.32 19.17
C SER A 324 -3.63 -14.55 19.68
N ALA A 325 -2.86 -13.97 18.75
CA ALA A 325 -1.64 -13.19 19.01
C ALA A 325 -1.55 -12.01 18.03
N LEU A 326 -2.67 -11.28 17.84
CA LEU A 326 -2.68 -10.09 17.00
C LEU A 326 -1.92 -8.97 17.70
N SER A 327 -0.96 -8.36 17.00
CA SER A 327 -0.18 -7.25 17.51
C SER A 327 -0.82 -5.91 17.18
N ALA A 328 -0.72 -4.94 18.08
CA ALA A 328 -1.16 -3.56 17.87
C ALA A 328 -0.31 -2.82 16.82
N THR A 329 0.89 -3.31 16.53
CA THR A 329 1.85 -2.69 15.59
C THR A 329 2.14 -3.59 14.38
N GLY A 330 1.27 -4.54 14.08
CA GLY A 330 1.46 -5.55 13.05
C GLY A 330 2.68 -6.44 13.34
N SER A 331 3.51 -6.69 12.33
CA SER A 331 4.68 -7.59 12.46
C SER A 331 5.88 -6.97 13.18
N THR A 332 5.84 -5.68 13.53
CA THR A 332 7.03 -4.98 14.07
C THR A 332 7.29 -5.25 15.55
N THR A 333 6.26 -5.60 16.32
CA THR A 333 6.39 -5.88 17.75
C THR A 333 5.52 -7.09 18.11
N PRO A 334 6.12 -8.26 18.36
CA PRO A 334 5.36 -9.47 18.64
C PRO A 334 4.62 -9.36 19.99
N VAL A 335 3.55 -10.15 20.14
CA VAL A 335 2.80 -10.31 21.39
C VAL A 335 2.66 -11.80 21.71
N ALA A 336 2.61 -12.16 22.99
CA ALA A 336 2.34 -13.53 23.41
C ALA A 336 0.89 -13.93 23.11
N THR A 337 0.66 -15.21 22.81
CA THR A 337 -0.68 -15.76 22.58
C THR A 337 -1.59 -15.49 23.79
N GLY A 338 -2.78 -14.94 23.56
CA GLY A 338 -3.74 -14.56 24.58
C GLY A 338 -3.45 -13.27 25.32
N ALA A 339 -2.31 -12.64 25.10
CA ALA A 339 -1.99 -11.37 25.75
C ALA A 339 -2.57 -10.17 24.95
N ASN A 340 -3.14 -9.22 25.68
CA ASN A 340 -3.57 -7.95 25.14
C ASN A 340 -2.38 -7.00 24.98
N GLN A 341 -2.45 -6.06 24.03
CA GLN A 341 -1.36 -5.13 23.76
C GLN A 341 -1.88 -3.71 23.56
N LEU A 342 -1.23 -2.76 24.21
CA LEU A 342 -1.41 -1.32 23.99
C LEU A 342 -0.21 -0.78 23.24
N ALA A 343 -0.45 0.00 22.19
CA ALA A 343 0.56 0.82 21.53
C ALA A 343 0.15 2.28 21.57
N VAL A 344 1.09 3.17 21.89
CA VAL A 344 0.92 4.62 21.90
C VAL A 344 2.10 5.24 21.18
N VAL A 345 1.85 6.16 20.27
CA VAL A 345 2.89 6.92 19.60
C VAL A 345 2.53 8.40 19.52
N VAL A 346 3.54 9.23 19.66
CA VAL A 346 3.47 10.68 19.36
C VAL A 346 4.62 11.00 18.42
N GLY A 347 4.33 11.70 17.33
CA GLY A 347 5.34 11.93 16.31
C GLY A 347 5.06 13.11 15.39
N ILE A 348 5.96 13.25 14.43
CA ILE A 348 5.93 14.28 13.39
C ILE A 348 6.17 13.64 12.03
N ALA A 349 5.36 14.03 11.05
CA ALA A 349 5.56 13.69 9.64
C ALA A 349 5.76 14.98 8.83
N HIS A 350 6.77 14.97 7.94
CA HIS A 350 7.10 16.09 7.06
C HIS A 350 7.30 15.63 5.62
N ALA A 351 6.58 16.27 4.68
CA ALA A 351 6.73 16.04 3.25
C ALA A 351 7.55 17.17 2.58
N PHE A 352 8.41 16.84 1.63
CA PHE A 352 9.23 17.80 0.85
C PHE A 352 9.17 17.54 -0.65
#